data_0763f353567e5c62077ca9039fe9180b
#
_entry.id   0763f353567e5c62077ca9039fe9180b
#
_cell.length_a   1.000
_cell.length_b   1.000
_cell.length_c   1.000
_cell.angle_alpha   90.00
_cell.angle_beta   90.00
_cell.angle_gamma   90.00
#
_symmetry.space_group_name_H-M   'P 1'
#
loop_
_entity.id
_entity.type
_entity.pdbx_description
1 polymer ?
#
loop_
_entity_poly.entity_id
_entity_poly.type
_entity_poly.pdbx_seq_one_letter_code
_entity_poly.pdbx_strand_id
1 'polypeptide(L)'
;MFERILVAVDGSTNSDRAVEAAAEMARTHGSTLSICHAFHIPEQYKTDLADELEEALESDAEKILTHAAGVAERAGVTARTVLLKKGHPTEAVIAYADELGVDLIVVGVRGKTPGQTRAMGSVSGAVTEQAGCSVLLVRGR
;
A
#
# COMPACT_ATOMS: atom_id res chain seq x y z
N MET A 1 9.26 -2.54 -19.18
CA MET A 1 9.43 -1.78 -17.93
C MET A 1 8.15 -1.90 -17.13
N PHE A 2 8.25 -1.95 -15.82
CA PHE A 2 7.13 -2.13 -14.89
C PHE A 2 6.33 -3.43 -15.11
N GLU A 3 7.04 -4.53 -15.03
CA GLU A 3 6.45 -5.86 -15.17
C GLU A 3 5.73 -6.31 -13.89
N ARG A 4 6.21 -5.87 -12.73
CA ARG A 4 5.67 -6.22 -11.41
C ARG A 4 5.41 -4.95 -10.61
N ILE A 5 4.14 -4.65 -10.38
CA ILE A 5 3.70 -3.45 -9.70
C ILE A 5 3.15 -3.81 -8.32
N LEU A 6 3.55 -3.06 -7.30
CA LEU A 6 3.04 -3.20 -5.94
C LEU A 6 2.39 -1.89 -5.51
N VAL A 7 1.17 -1.97 -4.99
CA VAL A 7 0.48 -0.83 -4.38
C VAL A 7 0.40 -1.05 -2.88
N ALA A 8 0.83 -0.08 -2.10
CA ALA A 8 0.65 -0.10 -0.64
C ALA A 8 -0.58 0.74 -0.30
N VAL A 9 -1.53 0.15 0.40
CA VAL A 9 -2.81 0.78 0.73
C VAL A 9 -2.98 0.94 2.23
N ASP A 10 -3.65 1.99 2.65
CA ASP A 10 -3.92 2.30 4.07
C ASP A 10 -5.41 2.44 4.39
N GLY A 11 -6.27 2.16 3.41
CA GLY A 11 -7.73 2.30 3.56
C GLY A 11 -8.27 3.68 3.27
N SER A 12 -7.41 4.65 2.95
CA SER A 12 -7.84 6.01 2.61
C SER A 12 -8.32 6.10 1.16
N THR A 13 -9.02 7.18 0.83
CA THR A 13 -9.42 7.47 -0.55
C THR A 13 -8.22 7.72 -1.46
N ASN A 14 -7.11 8.18 -0.90
CA ASN A 14 -5.85 8.34 -1.63
C ASN A 14 -5.31 6.99 -2.12
N SER A 15 -5.45 5.95 -1.29
CA SER A 15 -5.09 4.58 -1.66
C SER A 15 -5.92 4.07 -2.83
N ASP A 16 -7.22 4.37 -2.84
CA ASP A 16 -8.11 3.94 -3.93
C ASP A 16 -7.63 4.50 -5.27
N ARG A 17 -7.24 5.77 -5.29
CA ARG A 17 -6.71 6.40 -6.50
C ARG A 17 -5.38 5.77 -6.92
N ALA A 18 -4.55 5.40 -5.96
CA ALA A 18 -3.30 4.70 -6.24
C ALA A 18 -3.57 3.33 -6.86
N VAL A 19 -4.55 2.58 -6.34
CA VAL A 19 -4.95 1.29 -6.91
C VAL A 19 -5.49 1.46 -8.34
N GLU A 20 -6.35 2.44 -8.58
CA GLU A 20 -6.88 2.73 -9.91
C GLU A 20 -5.75 3.01 -10.91
N ALA A 21 -4.80 3.86 -10.54
CA ALA A 21 -3.67 4.19 -11.39
C ALA A 21 -2.78 2.98 -11.67
N ALA A 22 -2.48 2.20 -10.63
CA ALA A 22 -1.66 0.99 -10.78
C ALA A 22 -2.35 -0.06 -11.64
N ALA A 23 -3.66 -0.24 -11.46
CA ALA A 23 -4.43 -1.19 -12.26
C ALA A 23 -4.47 -0.78 -13.73
N GLU A 24 -4.65 0.51 -14.01
CA GLU A 24 -4.62 1.01 -15.38
C GLU A 24 -3.26 0.76 -16.04
N MET A 25 -2.18 1.02 -15.32
CA MET A 25 -0.82 0.75 -15.81
C MET A 25 -0.60 -0.75 -16.03
N ALA A 26 -1.03 -1.59 -15.09
CA ALA A 26 -0.89 -3.04 -15.20
C ALA A 26 -1.66 -3.58 -16.41
N ARG A 27 -2.88 -3.11 -16.63
CA ARG A 27 -3.70 -3.51 -17.77
C ARG A 27 -3.04 -3.09 -19.09
N THR A 28 -2.54 -1.87 -19.14
CA THR A 28 -1.93 -1.31 -20.37
C THR A 28 -0.62 -2.03 -20.72
N HIS A 29 0.19 -2.37 -19.73
CA HIS A 29 1.52 -2.96 -19.94
C HIS A 29 1.57 -4.47 -19.75
N GLY A 30 0.47 -5.11 -19.39
CA GLY A 30 0.46 -6.55 -19.10
C GLY A 30 1.24 -6.91 -17.84
N SER A 31 1.28 -6.01 -16.86
CA SER A 31 2.01 -6.20 -15.61
C SER A 31 1.22 -7.06 -14.62
N THR A 32 1.92 -7.72 -13.70
CA THR A 32 1.28 -8.31 -12.53
C THR A 32 1.09 -7.22 -11.48
N LEU A 33 -0.04 -7.25 -10.78
CA LEU A 33 -0.37 -6.30 -9.75
C LEU A 33 -0.54 -6.99 -8.40
N SER A 34 0.17 -6.51 -7.39
CA SER A 34 0.02 -6.92 -6.01
C SER A 34 -0.39 -5.72 -5.17
N ILE A 35 -1.26 -5.95 -4.20
CA ILE A 35 -1.72 -4.93 -3.26
C ILE A 35 -1.34 -5.39 -1.86
N CYS A 36 -0.64 -4.55 -1.11
CA CYS A 36 -0.30 -4.86 0.27
C CYS A 36 -0.86 -3.83 1.23
N HIS A 37 -1.10 -4.28 2.44
CA HIS A 37 -1.42 -3.44 3.58
C HIS A 37 -0.52 -3.88 4.73
N ALA A 38 0.08 -2.92 5.41
CA ALA A 38 0.98 -3.19 6.52
C ALA A 38 0.47 -2.52 7.79
N PHE A 39 0.48 -3.25 8.89
CA PHE A 39 0.23 -2.67 10.19
C PHE A 39 1.27 -3.17 11.19
N HIS A 40 1.43 -2.44 12.27
CA HIS A 40 2.41 -2.72 13.30
C HIS A 40 1.79 -2.47 14.68
N ILE A 41 2.00 -3.42 15.59
CA ILE A 41 1.62 -3.26 16.99
C ILE A 41 2.89 -2.88 17.75
N PRO A 42 2.96 -1.65 18.31
CA PRO A 42 4.12 -1.24 19.10
C PRO A 42 4.35 -2.17 20.29
N GLU A 43 5.62 -2.40 20.63
CA GLU A 43 6.03 -3.26 21.76
C GLU A 43 5.31 -2.91 23.06
N GLN A 44 5.09 -1.64 23.32
CA GLN A 44 4.42 -1.15 24.53
C GLN A 44 2.98 -1.66 24.68
N TYR A 45 2.36 -2.13 23.59
CA TYR A 45 1.01 -2.68 23.60
C TYR A 45 0.99 -4.22 23.55
N LYS A 46 2.15 -4.87 23.59
CA LYS A 46 2.24 -6.33 23.67
C LYS A 46 1.96 -6.80 25.10
N THR A 47 0.71 -6.74 25.48
CA THR A 47 0.18 -7.16 26.77
C THR A 47 -0.85 -8.26 26.56
N ASP A 48 -1.59 -8.63 27.59
CA ASP A 48 -2.70 -9.62 27.48
C ASP A 48 -3.79 -9.22 26.49
N LEU A 49 -3.86 -7.91 26.13
CA LEU A 49 -4.81 -7.39 25.14
C LEU A 49 -4.23 -7.39 23.70
N ALA A 50 -2.98 -7.78 23.53
CA ALA A 50 -2.32 -7.74 22.23
C ALA A 50 -3.00 -8.64 21.20
N ASP A 51 -3.46 -9.82 21.62
CA ASP A 51 -4.14 -10.76 20.73
C ASP A 51 -5.46 -10.19 20.21
N GLU A 52 -6.24 -9.54 21.09
CA GLU A 52 -7.50 -8.91 20.69
C GLU A 52 -7.27 -7.73 19.75
N LEU A 53 -6.22 -6.95 20.03
CA LEU A 53 -5.84 -5.83 19.17
C LEU A 53 -5.37 -6.35 17.80
N GLU A 54 -4.57 -7.41 17.78
CA GLU A 54 -4.10 -8.02 16.53
C GLU A 54 -5.27 -8.52 15.69
N GLU A 55 -6.24 -9.22 16.30
CA GLU A 55 -7.44 -9.71 15.61
C GLU A 55 -8.24 -8.56 15.00
N ALA A 56 -8.40 -7.47 15.74
CA ALA A 56 -9.13 -6.28 15.26
C ALA A 56 -8.41 -5.65 14.07
N LEU A 57 -7.09 -5.51 14.14
CA LEU A 57 -6.28 -4.95 13.05
C LEU A 57 -6.27 -5.86 11.83
N GLU A 58 -6.22 -7.17 12.02
CA GLU A 58 -6.30 -8.13 10.91
C GLU A 58 -7.66 -8.07 10.21
N SER A 59 -8.75 -7.99 10.99
CA SER A 59 -10.10 -7.87 10.45
C SER A 59 -10.25 -6.59 9.61
N ASP A 60 -9.76 -5.47 10.12
CA ASP A 60 -9.77 -4.20 9.37
C ASP A 60 -8.89 -4.27 8.12
N ALA A 61 -7.73 -4.90 8.24
CA ALA A 61 -6.80 -5.07 7.13
C ALA A 61 -7.40 -5.91 6.00
N GLU A 62 -8.11 -6.98 6.34
CA GLU A 62 -8.81 -7.81 5.35
C GLU A 62 -9.86 -7.02 4.59
N LYS A 63 -10.60 -6.15 5.29
CA LYS A 63 -11.59 -5.26 4.65
C LYS A 63 -10.92 -4.27 3.71
N ILE A 64 -9.79 -3.69 4.14
CA ILE A 64 -9.01 -2.75 3.32
C ILE A 64 -8.52 -3.45 2.05
N LEU A 65 -7.97 -4.65 2.18
CA LEU A 65 -7.46 -5.41 1.04
C LEU A 65 -8.58 -5.86 0.10
N THR A 66 -9.70 -6.33 0.64
CA THR A 66 -10.86 -6.74 -0.16
C THR A 66 -11.41 -5.56 -0.95
N HIS A 67 -11.53 -4.40 -0.31
CA HIS A 67 -11.96 -3.17 -0.98
C HIS A 67 -10.99 -2.78 -2.11
N ALA A 68 -9.69 -2.79 -1.83
CA ALA A 68 -8.68 -2.44 -2.82
C ALA A 68 -8.68 -3.41 -4.01
N ALA A 69 -8.81 -4.72 -3.75
CA ALA A 69 -8.92 -5.71 -4.81
C ALA A 69 -10.14 -5.46 -5.70
N GLY A 70 -11.26 -5.04 -5.10
CA GLY A 70 -12.47 -4.66 -5.83
C GLY A 70 -12.25 -3.44 -6.72
N VAL A 71 -11.50 -2.46 -6.26
CA VAL A 71 -11.12 -1.28 -7.06
C VAL A 71 -10.32 -1.72 -8.29
N ALA A 72 -9.34 -2.59 -8.09
CA ALA A 72 -8.54 -3.13 -9.21
C ALA A 72 -9.39 -3.92 -10.21
N GLU A 73 -10.31 -4.76 -9.72
CA GLU A 73 -11.20 -5.55 -10.59
C GLU A 73 -12.09 -4.65 -11.45
N ARG A 74 -12.63 -3.58 -10.87
CA ARG A 74 -13.44 -2.62 -11.64
C ARG A 74 -12.60 -1.93 -12.72
N ALA A 75 -11.29 -1.84 -12.53
CA ALA A 75 -10.37 -1.31 -13.53
C ALA A 75 -9.85 -2.39 -14.50
N GLY A 76 -10.33 -3.63 -14.38
CA GLY A 76 -10.04 -4.72 -15.30
C GLY A 76 -8.82 -5.57 -14.94
N VAL A 77 -8.37 -5.54 -13.70
CA VAL A 77 -7.18 -6.28 -13.25
C VAL A 77 -7.49 -7.09 -12.01
N THR A 78 -7.08 -8.37 -12.03
CA THR A 78 -7.12 -9.22 -10.84
C THR A 78 -5.79 -9.07 -10.10
N ALA A 79 -5.81 -8.53 -8.89
CA ALA A 79 -4.62 -8.30 -8.09
C ALA A 79 -4.44 -9.37 -7.04
N ARG A 80 -3.18 -9.67 -6.69
CA ARG A 80 -2.84 -10.47 -5.52
C ARG A 80 -2.84 -9.53 -4.31
N THR A 81 -3.42 -9.96 -3.19
CA THR A 81 -3.41 -9.18 -1.96
C THR A 81 -2.54 -9.86 -0.91
N VAL A 82 -1.86 -9.06 -0.09
CA VAL A 82 -1.04 -9.56 1.00
C VAL A 82 -1.11 -8.63 2.20
N LEU A 83 -1.16 -9.24 3.38
CA LEU A 83 -1.12 -8.53 4.66
C LEU A 83 0.28 -8.67 5.25
N LEU A 84 0.92 -7.55 5.56
CA LEU A 84 2.26 -7.50 6.13
C LEU A 84 2.17 -7.13 7.61
N LYS A 85 2.54 -8.05 8.50
CA LYS A 85 2.39 -7.90 9.95
C LYS A 85 3.69 -7.76 10.71
N LYS A 86 4.83 -8.01 10.09
CA LYS A 86 6.13 -8.02 10.77
C LYS A 86 6.89 -6.72 10.56
N GLY A 87 7.35 -6.15 11.67
CA GLY A 87 8.20 -5.00 11.66
C GLY A 87 7.48 -3.69 11.36
N HIS A 88 8.24 -2.66 11.13
CA HIS A 88 7.70 -1.35 10.78
C HIS A 88 7.06 -1.39 9.39
N PRO A 89 5.90 -0.73 9.18
CA PRO A 89 5.21 -0.78 7.88
C PRO A 89 6.08 -0.44 6.67
N THR A 90 6.90 0.59 6.75
CA THR A 90 7.79 0.97 5.65
C THR A 90 8.77 -0.13 5.29
N GLU A 91 9.44 -0.69 6.31
CA GLU A 91 10.41 -1.77 6.11
C GLU A 91 9.73 -3.02 5.54
N ALA A 92 8.53 -3.33 6.01
CA ALA A 92 7.76 -4.48 5.53
C ALA A 92 7.40 -4.34 4.05
N VAL A 93 6.97 -3.16 3.63
CA VAL A 93 6.64 -2.89 2.22
C VAL A 93 7.88 -3.02 1.34
N ILE A 94 8.99 -2.42 1.75
CA ILE A 94 10.25 -2.47 0.99
C ILE A 94 10.79 -3.89 0.89
N ALA A 95 10.79 -4.63 2.00
CA ALA A 95 11.25 -6.03 2.00
C ALA A 95 10.39 -6.91 1.08
N TYR A 96 9.08 -6.72 1.12
CA TYR A 96 8.17 -7.47 0.26
C TYR A 96 8.38 -7.13 -1.22
N ALA A 97 8.59 -5.85 -1.53
CA ALA A 97 8.90 -5.43 -2.89
C ALA A 97 10.19 -6.05 -3.42
N ASP A 98 11.23 -6.09 -2.58
CA ASP A 98 12.50 -6.71 -2.93
C ASP A 98 12.36 -8.22 -3.14
N GLU A 99 11.63 -8.89 -2.25
CA GLU A 99 11.39 -10.33 -2.33
C GLU A 99 10.67 -10.73 -3.62
N LEU A 100 9.68 -9.94 -4.03
CA LEU A 100 8.92 -10.20 -5.26
C LEU A 100 9.62 -9.73 -6.54
N GLY A 101 10.68 -8.96 -6.43
CA GLY A 101 11.32 -8.34 -7.60
C GLY A 101 10.43 -7.27 -8.23
N VAL A 102 9.73 -6.50 -7.41
CA VAL A 102 8.88 -5.39 -7.86
C VAL A 102 9.73 -4.30 -8.50
N ASP A 103 9.31 -3.79 -9.63
CA ASP A 103 10.01 -2.71 -10.33
C ASP A 103 9.25 -1.37 -10.29
N LEU A 104 8.05 -1.37 -9.71
CA LEU A 104 7.32 -0.12 -9.43
C LEU A 104 6.48 -0.27 -8.17
N ILE A 105 6.67 0.63 -7.21
CA ILE A 105 5.79 0.77 -6.04
C ILE A 105 4.90 1.98 -6.27
N VAL A 106 3.60 1.82 -6.07
CA VAL A 106 2.62 2.92 -6.19
C VAL A 106 2.05 3.22 -4.82
N VAL A 107 2.07 4.48 -4.43
CA VAL A 107 1.51 4.94 -3.15
C VAL A 107 0.65 6.18 -3.37
N GLY A 108 -0.41 6.28 -2.59
CA GLY A 108 -1.28 7.46 -2.61
C GLY A 108 -0.77 8.53 -1.66
N VAL A 109 -0.89 9.78 -2.07
CA VAL A 109 -0.58 10.94 -1.22
C VAL A 109 -1.77 11.90 -1.24
N ARG A 110 -1.93 12.66 -0.15
CA ARG A 110 -2.99 13.66 -0.08
C ARG A 110 -2.71 14.80 -1.06
N GLY A 111 -3.77 15.35 -1.65
CA GLY A 111 -3.66 16.62 -2.34
C GLY A 111 -3.42 17.73 -1.29
N LYS A 112 -2.70 18.77 -1.67
CA LYS A 112 -2.51 19.93 -0.81
C LYS A 112 -3.78 20.79 -0.79
N THR A 113 -4.22 21.17 0.41
CA THR A 113 -5.20 22.24 0.57
C THR A 113 -4.46 23.53 0.92
N PRO A 114 -5.08 24.71 0.74
CA PRO A 114 -4.44 25.98 1.11
C PRO A 114 -3.96 25.93 2.58
N GLY A 115 -2.71 26.29 2.82
CA GLY A 115 -2.08 26.29 4.13
C GLY A 115 -1.38 25.01 4.54
N GLN A 116 -1.56 23.92 3.80
CA GLN A 116 -0.81 22.68 4.07
C GLN A 116 0.58 22.72 3.46
N THR A 117 1.58 22.29 4.24
CA THR A 117 2.97 22.23 3.79
C THR A 117 3.38 20.82 3.36
N ARG A 118 2.63 19.78 3.80
CA ARG A 118 2.93 18.39 3.51
C ARG A 118 1.72 17.65 2.96
N ALA A 119 1.92 16.96 1.84
CA ALA A 119 0.95 16.04 1.26
C ALA A 119 1.29 14.57 1.56
N MET A 120 2.57 14.25 1.85
CA MET A 120 3.02 12.88 2.07
C MET A 120 2.92 12.47 3.54
N GLY A 121 2.38 11.26 3.77
CA GLY A 121 2.42 10.63 5.08
C GLY A 121 3.80 10.03 5.36
N SER A 122 3.97 9.53 6.59
CA SER A 122 5.25 8.94 7.03
C SER A 122 5.67 7.73 6.20
N VAL A 123 4.73 6.85 5.86
CA VAL A 123 5.02 5.64 5.07
C VAL A 123 5.32 6.01 3.62
N SER A 124 4.50 6.85 3.00
CA SER A 124 4.71 7.27 1.60
C SER A 124 6.05 7.95 1.40
N GLY A 125 6.41 8.87 2.30
CA GLY A 125 7.68 9.59 2.26
C GLY A 125 8.87 8.65 2.44
N ALA A 126 8.80 7.77 3.44
CA ALA A 126 9.88 6.84 3.73
C ALA A 126 10.07 5.79 2.62
N VAL A 127 8.98 5.28 2.05
CA VAL A 127 9.06 4.36 0.90
C VAL A 127 9.72 5.05 -0.29
N THR A 128 9.36 6.30 -0.56
CA THR A 128 9.95 7.07 -1.65
C THR A 128 11.46 7.23 -1.49
N GLU A 129 11.94 7.47 -0.28
CA GLU A 129 13.37 7.62 -0.02
C GLU A 129 14.14 6.30 -0.02
N GLN A 130 13.52 5.22 0.46
CA GLN A 130 14.23 3.98 0.77
C GLN A 130 14.04 2.86 -0.25
N ALA A 131 13.08 2.98 -1.14
CA ALA A 131 12.81 1.91 -2.13
C ALA A 131 13.98 1.73 -3.10
N GLY A 132 14.27 0.47 -3.43
CA GLY A 132 15.29 0.13 -4.41
C GLY A 132 14.78 0.17 -5.86
N CYS A 133 13.51 0.49 -6.07
CA CYS A 133 12.89 0.58 -7.38
C CYS A 133 12.17 1.92 -7.56
N SER A 134 11.61 2.12 -8.74
CA SER A 134 10.81 3.34 -9.02
C SER A 134 9.59 3.42 -8.14
N VAL A 135 9.19 4.63 -7.77
CA VAL A 135 8.02 4.89 -6.94
C VAL A 135 7.15 5.93 -7.65
N LEU A 136 5.86 5.61 -7.79
CA LEU A 136 4.87 6.54 -8.33
C LEU A 136 3.99 7.04 -7.18
N LEU A 137 3.95 8.34 -7.02
CA LEU A 137 3.09 9.01 -6.05
C LEU A 137 1.81 9.47 -6.76
N VAL A 138 0.66 8.97 -6.31
CA VAL A 138 -0.63 9.33 -6.89
C VAL A 138 -1.36 10.27 -5.93
N ARG A 139 -1.66 11.47 -6.38
CA ARG A 139 -2.32 12.45 -5.54
C ARG A 139 -3.82 12.20 -5.45
N GLY A 140 -4.33 12.21 -4.23
CA GLY A 140 -5.75 12.27 -3.95
C GLY A 140 -6.28 13.70 -4.18
N ARG A 141 -7.56 13.81 -4.26
CA ARG A 141 -8.24 15.11 -4.36
C ARG A 141 -8.67 15.62 -2.99
#